data_d333da9b59516670adbef65b337352b3
#
_entry.id   d333da9b59516670adbef65b337352b3
#
_cell.length_a   1.000
_cell.length_b   1.000
_cell.length_c   1.000
_cell.angle_alpha   90.00
_cell.angle_beta   90.00
_cell.angle_gamma   90.00
#
_symmetry.space_group_name_H-M   'P 1'
#
loop_
_entity.id
_entity.type
_entity.pdbx_description
1 polymer ?
#
loop_
_entity_poly.entity_id
_entity_poly.type
_entity_poly.pdbx_seq_one_letter_code
_entity_poly.pdbx_strand_id
1 'polypeptide(L)'
;MKFKKVALIGCGLMGGSFALAARMAGWAPHIVGYSASESSRQKALSMGVIDLAVNSIEQAVSEADLVLLAVPVTATEACFKAIAPALKPDALLMDVGSTKSDIVAAALNTLGDKLHCFVPVHPIAGKEVAGVEHSDADLYKDRALIITPMASSGAPQVLLAKQIWKSLGSYITELTPAAHDAAFAAVSHLPHVLSYAIIRGIFQQHNGPDLIALGDPGFRDFSRIAASDPVIWRDILTTNREQVLFQISHFKEALNEFEKAIRANEPQALEDMIRQASDLRFNWRMGANKNSEE
;
A
#
# COMPACT_ATOMS: atom_id res chain seq x y z
N MET A 1 6.90 -5.11 24.47
CA MET A 1 7.46 -4.15 23.51
C MET A 1 7.12 -2.74 24.02
N LYS A 2 8.09 -1.85 24.18
CA LYS A 2 7.87 -0.44 24.56
C LYS A 2 8.92 0.42 23.87
N PHE A 3 8.48 1.47 23.18
CA PHE A 3 9.34 2.47 22.54
C PHE A 3 9.30 3.76 23.37
N LYS A 4 10.43 4.44 23.52
CA LYS A 4 10.47 5.76 24.16
C LYS A 4 9.92 6.82 23.24
N LYS A 5 10.29 6.76 21.94
CA LYS A 5 9.87 7.71 20.91
C LYS A 5 9.59 6.98 19.60
N VAL A 6 8.45 7.29 19.00
CA VAL A 6 8.08 6.87 17.64
C VAL A 6 8.06 8.11 16.76
N ALA A 7 8.76 8.06 15.63
CA ALA A 7 8.71 9.09 14.60
C ALA A 7 7.74 8.68 13.49
N LEU A 8 6.79 9.56 13.20
CA LEU A 8 5.84 9.39 12.11
C LEU A 8 6.16 10.40 11.00
N ILE A 9 6.64 9.92 9.86
CA ILE A 9 6.91 10.74 8.67
C ILE A 9 5.77 10.52 7.67
N GLY A 10 4.88 11.51 7.58
CA GLY A 10 3.63 11.42 6.84
C GLY A 10 2.42 11.20 7.75
N CYS A 11 1.78 12.30 8.16
CA CYS A 11 0.60 12.32 9.06
C CYS A 11 -0.72 12.24 8.26
N GLY A 12 -0.80 11.32 7.30
CA GLY A 12 -2.04 11.04 6.53
C GLY A 12 -2.83 9.88 7.11
N LEU A 13 -3.75 9.32 6.31
CA LEU A 13 -4.57 8.16 6.67
C LEU A 13 -3.74 6.99 7.22
N MET A 14 -2.74 6.53 6.46
CA MET A 14 -1.95 5.34 6.83
C MET A 14 -1.10 5.59 8.08
N GLY A 15 -0.33 6.68 8.09
CA GLY A 15 0.50 7.01 9.25
C GLY A 15 -0.33 7.31 10.49
N GLY A 16 -1.42 8.04 10.35
CA GLY A 16 -2.33 8.34 11.46
C GLY A 16 -2.99 7.09 12.03
N SER A 17 -3.44 6.18 11.18
CA SER A 17 -4.00 4.90 11.61
C SER A 17 -2.98 4.04 12.37
N PHE A 18 -1.73 4.02 11.90
CA PHE A 18 -0.65 3.34 12.62
C PHE A 18 -0.42 3.96 14.01
N ALA A 19 -0.39 5.28 14.11
CA ALA A 19 -0.21 5.97 15.36
C ALA A 19 -1.34 5.66 16.36
N LEU A 20 -2.59 5.69 15.91
CA LEU A 20 -3.76 5.34 16.74
C LEU A 20 -3.72 3.87 17.19
N ALA A 21 -3.44 2.95 16.26
CA ALA A 21 -3.33 1.53 16.56
C ALA A 21 -2.19 1.24 17.56
N ALA A 22 -1.05 1.89 17.40
CA ALA A 22 0.10 1.79 18.30
C ALA A 22 -0.21 2.29 19.73
N ARG A 23 -0.97 3.38 19.85
CA ARG A 23 -1.46 3.88 21.13
C ARG A 23 -2.43 2.89 21.79
N MET A 24 -3.39 2.40 21.02
CA MET A 24 -4.36 1.42 21.50
C MET A 24 -3.68 0.14 21.98
N ALA A 25 -2.63 -0.31 21.30
CA ALA A 25 -1.81 -1.44 21.70
C ALA A 25 -0.86 -1.14 22.89
N GLY A 26 -0.75 0.12 23.34
CA GLY A 26 -0.06 0.52 24.58
C GLY A 26 1.46 0.54 24.52
N TRP A 27 2.08 0.51 23.32
CA TRP A 27 3.54 0.49 23.18
C TRP A 27 4.16 1.75 22.57
N ALA A 28 3.38 2.74 22.14
CA ALA A 28 3.82 4.02 21.62
C ALA A 28 3.35 5.20 22.48
N PRO A 29 3.99 5.46 23.62
CA PRO A 29 3.57 6.51 24.56
C PRO A 29 3.87 7.92 24.05
N HIS A 30 4.84 8.10 23.16
CA HIS A 30 5.23 9.39 22.61
C HIS A 30 5.49 9.31 21.10
N ILE A 31 4.65 10.00 20.33
CA ILE A 31 4.69 10.01 18.86
C ILE A 31 5.01 11.43 18.37
N VAL A 32 6.13 11.59 17.68
CA VAL A 32 6.55 12.84 17.05
C VAL A 32 6.28 12.76 15.56
N GLY A 33 5.48 13.69 15.03
CA GLY A 33 5.03 13.68 13.66
C GLY A 33 5.65 14.79 12.80
N TYR A 34 6.00 14.41 11.57
CA TYR A 34 6.35 15.33 10.49
C TYR A 34 5.46 15.05 9.26
N SER A 35 5.06 16.10 8.59
CA SER A 35 4.45 16.05 7.25
C SER A 35 4.84 17.30 6.49
N ALA A 36 4.96 17.25 5.17
CA ALA A 36 5.32 18.42 4.36
C ALA A 36 4.30 19.57 4.51
N SER A 37 3.01 19.22 4.63
CA SER A 37 1.94 20.19 4.90
C SER A 37 1.87 20.53 6.39
N GLU A 38 2.00 21.82 6.72
CA GLU A 38 1.83 22.32 8.08
C GLU A 38 0.39 22.06 8.59
N SER A 39 -0.61 22.27 7.74
CA SER A 39 -2.00 22.01 8.11
C SER A 39 -2.24 20.55 8.49
N SER A 40 -1.61 19.61 7.78
CA SER A 40 -1.68 18.17 8.13
C SER A 40 -1.03 17.88 9.48
N ARG A 41 0.12 18.51 9.78
CA ARG A 41 0.80 18.36 11.07
C ARG A 41 -0.07 18.87 12.22
N GLN A 42 -0.61 20.09 12.07
CA GLN A 42 -1.45 20.72 13.09
C GLN A 42 -2.75 19.93 13.31
N LYS A 43 -3.34 19.42 12.24
CA LYS A 43 -4.53 18.59 12.33
C LYS A 43 -4.25 17.27 13.08
N ALA A 44 -3.15 16.60 12.75
CA ALA A 44 -2.73 15.38 13.46
C ALA A 44 -2.47 15.64 14.97
N LEU A 45 -1.88 16.79 15.30
CA LEU A 45 -1.67 17.21 16.68
C LEU A 45 -2.98 17.49 17.41
N SER A 46 -3.87 18.28 16.80
CA SER A 46 -5.19 18.63 17.40
C SER A 46 -6.10 17.44 17.61
N MET A 47 -5.96 16.39 16.78
CA MET A 47 -6.70 15.14 16.90
C MET A 47 -6.05 14.13 17.88
N GLY A 48 -4.91 14.48 18.49
CA GLY A 48 -4.20 13.57 19.40
C GLY A 48 -3.56 12.35 18.74
N VAL A 49 -3.40 12.39 17.40
CA VAL A 49 -2.72 11.33 16.63
C VAL A 49 -1.21 11.36 16.93
N ILE A 50 -0.64 12.55 17.02
CA ILE A 50 0.75 12.79 17.44
C ILE A 50 0.78 13.66 18.69
N ASP A 51 1.86 13.58 19.48
CA ASP A 51 2.07 14.39 20.70
C ASP A 51 2.84 15.66 20.41
N LEU A 52 3.69 15.65 19.38
CA LEU A 52 4.51 16.76 18.96
C LEU A 52 4.59 16.84 17.44
N ALA A 53 4.28 17.99 16.89
CA ALA A 53 4.50 18.31 15.49
C ALA A 53 5.83 19.04 15.34
N VAL A 54 6.69 18.58 14.43
CA VAL A 54 8.02 19.19 14.17
C VAL A 54 8.13 19.65 12.72
N ASN A 55 9.12 20.52 12.45
CA ASN A 55 9.27 21.20 11.17
C ASN A 55 10.27 20.51 10.22
N SER A 56 10.98 19.48 10.68
CA SER A 56 11.87 18.71 9.82
C SER A 56 11.84 17.22 10.15
N ILE A 57 12.24 16.41 9.17
CA ILE A 57 12.35 14.95 9.30
C ILE A 57 13.40 14.62 10.35
N GLU A 58 14.53 15.30 10.34
CA GLU A 58 15.65 15.09 11.26
C GLU A 58 15.21 15.28 12.72
N GLN A 59 14.40 16.32 12.99
CA GLN A 59 13.84 16.56 14.33
C GLN A 59 12.89 15.42 14.77
N ALA A 60 12.10 14.90 13.84
CA ALA A 60 11.23 13.77 14.15
C ALA A 60 12.03 12.51 14.46
N VAL A 61 13.02 12.19 13.63
CA VAL A 61 13.80 10.94 13.68
C VAL A 61 14.84 10.91 14.79
N SER A 62 15.43 12.08 15.15
CA SER A 62 16.42 12.15 16.23
C SER A 62 15.91 11.47 17.50
N GLU A 63 16.71 10.56 18.07
CA GLU A 63 16.38 9.74 19.26
C GLU A 63 15.13 8.84 19.13
N ALA A 64 14.59 8.63 17.93
CA ALA A 64 13.48 7.71 17.74
C ALA A 64 13.95 6.24 17.76
N ASP A 65 13.19 5.38 18.43
CA ASP A 65 13.41 3.94 18.46
C ASP A 65 12.74 3.26 17.26
N LEU A 66 11.66 3.88 16.77
CA LEU A 66 10.87 3.42 15.64
C LEU A 66 10.55 4.62 14.74
N VAL A 67 10.79 4.47 13.44
CA VAL A 67 10.45 5.43 12.40
C VAL A 67 9.50 4.77 11.41
N LEU A 68 8.32 5.34 11.22
CA LEU A 68 7.40 4.94 10.14
C LEU A 68 7.37 6.01 9.06
N LEU A 69 7.69 5.61 7.83
CA LEU A 69 7.60 6.43 6.63
C LEU A 69 6.29 6.12 5.89
N ALA A 70 5.34 7.06 5.95
CA ALA A 70 4.01 6.95 5.36
C ALA A 70 3.75 8.11 4.38
N VAL A 71 4.64 8.23 3.40
CA VAL A 71 4.63 9.25 2.35
C VAL A 71 4.37 8.64 0.98
N PRO A 72 3.99 9.42 -0.05
CA PRO A 72 3.95 8.92 -1.42
C PRO A 72 5.28 8.28 -1.83
N VAL A 73 5.22 7.21 -2.65
CA VAL A 73 6.40 6.42 -3.02
C VAL A 73 7.49 7.29 -3.66
N THR A 74 7.10 8.25 -4.49
CA THR A 74 8.02 9.18 -5.16
C THR A 74 8.76 10.13 -4.20
N ALA A 75 8.27 10.33 -2.97
CA ALA A 75 8.94 11.14 -1.96
C ALA A 75 9.93 10.33 -1.08
N THR A 76 9.94 9.01 -1.19
CA THR A 76 10.67 8.12 -0.28
C THR A 76 12.17 8.36 -0.29
N GLU A 77 12.79 8.52 -1.47
CA GLU A 77 14.25 8.72 -1.55
C GLU A 77 14.70 10.02 -0.86
N ALA A 78 13.96 11.11 -1.06
CA ALA A 78 14.24 12.37 -0.39
C ALA A 78 14.09 12.26 1.13
N CYS A 79 13.06 11.52 1.58
CA CYS A 79 12.88 11.25 3.01
C CYS A 79 14.02 10.40 3.58
N PHE A 80 14.46 9.35 2.90
CA PHE A 80 15.61 8.54 3.35
C PHE A 80 16.90 9.36 3.48
N LYS A 81 17.17 10.27 2.53
CA LYS A 81 18.31 11.19 2.62
C LYS A 81 18.28 12.06 3.88
N ALA A 82 17.10 12.52 4.29
CA ALA A 82 16.92 13.31 5.50
C ALA A 82 16.90 12.45 6.79
N ILE A 83 16.43 11.20 6.71
CA ILE A 83 16.38 10.26 7.83
C ILE A 83 17.78 9.75 8.20
N ALA A 84 18.60 9.38 7.21
CA ALA A 84 19.85 8.65 7.41
C ALA A 84 20.80 9.31 8.44
N PRO A 85 21.08 10.63 8.39
CA PRO A 85 22.00 11.25 9.35
C PRO A 85 21.47 11.30 10.79
N ALA A 86 20.14 11.28 10.99
CA ALA A 86 19.51 11.40 12.31
C ALA A 86 19.07 10.04 12.89
N LEU A 87 19.11 8.96 12.10
CA LEU A 87 18.64 7.64 12.50
C LEU A 87 19.61 6.98 13.47
N LYS A 88 19.09 6.50 14.61
CA LYS A 88 19.88 5.72 15.57
C LYS A 88 20.33 4.40 14.96
N PRO A 89 21.51 3.89 15.35
CA PRO A 89 22.06 2.64 14.81
C PRO A 89 21.20 1.39 15.11
N ASP A 90 20.42 1.42 16.18
CA ASP A 90 19.57 0.34 16.64
C ASP A 90 18.07 0.54 16.36
N ALA A 91 17.70 1.65 15.75
CA ALA A 91 16.32 1.96 15.40
C ALA A 91 15.72 0.95 14.41
N LEU A 92 14.40 0.87 14.40
CA LEU A 92 13.66 0.24 13.32
C LEU A 92 13.07 1.33 12.41
N LEU A 93 13.39 1.28 11.13
CA LEU A 93 12.78 2.10 10.08
C LEU A 93 11.89 1.21 9.21
N MET A 94 10.63 1.58 9.04
CA MET A 94 9.67 0.92 8.15
C MET A 94 9.04 1.95 7.21
N ASP A 95 8.63 1.52 6.03
CA ASP A 95 7.71 2.26 5.16
C ASP A 95 6.35 1.57 5.13
N VAL A 96 5.36 2.16 4.43
CA VAL A 96 4.05 1.54 4.14
C VAL A 96 3.67 1.69 2.65
N GLY A 97 4.65 1.86 1.78
CA GLY A 97 4.45 2.12 0.37
C GLY A 97 3.83 0.93 -0.39
N SER A 98 3.11 1.23 -1.46
CA SER A 98 2.40 0.24 -2.27
C SER A 98 3.26 -0.46 -3.31
N THR A 99 4.50 0.01 -3.56
CA THR A 99 5.53 -0.63 -4.38
C THR A 99 6.78 -0.85 -3.54
N LYS A 100 7.59 -1.86 -3.87
CA LYS A 100 8.73 -2.22 -3.02
C LYS A 100 10.08 -2.10 -3.71
N SER A 101 10.18 -2.46 -4.99
CA SER A 101 11.47 -2.46 -5.69
C SER A 101 12.13 -1.09 -5.74
N ASP A 102 11.38 -0.04 -6.05
CA ASP A 102 11.89 1.34 -6.08
C ASP A 102 12.24 1.85 -4.68
N ILE A 103 11.43 1.51 -3.67
CA ILE A 103 11.70 1.87 -2.28
C ILE A 103 12.99 1.21 -1.79
N VAL A 104 13.19 -0.07 -2.10
CA VAL A 104 14.43 -0.80 -1.78
C VAL A 104 15.62 -0.19 -2.49
N ALA A 105 15.50 0.14 -3.79
CA ALA A 105 16.56 0.82 -4.53
C ALA A 105 16.92 2.18 -3.90
N ALA A 106 15.91 2.96 -3.52
CA ALA A 106 16.12 4.23 -2.81
C ALA A 106 16.83 4.04 -1.47
N ALA A 107 16.46 3.02 -0.70
CA ALA A 107 17.11 2.70 0.58
C ALA A 107 18.60 2.30 0.38
N LEU A 108 18.88 1.43 -0.60
CA LEU A 108 20.24 1.01 -0.96
C LEU A 108 21.14 2.21 -1.33
N ASN A 109 20.57 3.20 -2.03
CA ASN A 109 21.31 4.38 -2.49
C ASN A 109 21.52 5.44 -1.40
N THR A 110 20.75 5.42 -0.31
CA THR A 110 20.69 6.58 0.61
C THR A 110 21.00 6.27 2.06
N LEU A 111 20.67 5.07 2.57
CA LEU A 111 20.77 4.77 3.99
C LEU A 111 22.19 4.36 4.45
N GLY A 112 23.08 4.01 3.54
CA GLY A 112 24.47 3.69 3.86
C GLY A 112 24.60 2.62 4.96
N ASP A 113 25.32 2.93 6.01
CA ASP A 113 25.54 2.08 7.19
C ASP A 113 24.26 1.82 8.01
N LYS A 114 23.21 2.60 7.80
CA LYS A 114 21.89 2.44 8.45
C LYS A 114 20.94 1.52 7.72
N LEU A 115 21.37 0.93 6.60
CA LEU A 115 20.51 0.06 5.79
C LEU A 115 19.96 -1.14 6.57
N HIS A 116 20.69 -1.64 7.56
CA HIS A 116 20.25 -2.73 8.43
C HIS A 116 19.05 -2.36 9.32
N CYS A 117 18.82 -1.07 9.57
CA CYS A 117 17.65 -0.57 10.30
C CYS A 117 16.35 -0.69 9.49
N PHE A 118 16.44 -0.79 8.16
CA PHE A 118 15.28 -0.69 7.29
C PHE A 118 14.64 -2.04 7.01
N VAL A 119 13.32 -2.11 7.23
CA VAL A 119 12.48 -3.27 6.93
C VAL A 119 11.30 -2.78 6.08
N PRO A 120 11.31 -3.04 4.76
CA PRO A 120 10.22 -2.61 3.89
C PRO A 120 8.97 -3.41 4.17
N VAL A 121 7.81 -2.72 4.27
CA VAL A 121 6.52 -3.38 4.45
C VAL A 121 5.43 -2.73 3.59
N HIS A 122 4.34 -3.47 3.37
CA HIS A 122 3.14 -2.96 2.72
C HIS A 122 1.90 -3.55 3.41
N PRO A 123 1.19 -2.78 4.25
CA PRO A 123 -0.10 -3.20 4.78
C PRO A 123 -1.16 -3.15 3.68
N ILE A 124 -1.85 -4.27 3.49
CA ILE A 124 -2.91 -4.38 2.47
C ILE A 124 -4.22 -3.86 3.07
N ALA A 125 -4.21 -2.57 3.30
CA ALA A 125 -5.30 -1.83 3.92
C ALA A 125 -5.34 -0.41 3.34
N GLY A 126 -6.50 0.24 3.40
CA GLY A 126 -6.70 1.59 2.92
C GLY A 126 -8.17 1.94 2.83
N LYS A 127 -8.42 3.21 2.52
CA LYS A 127 -9.74 3.76 2.21
C LYS A 127 -9.60 4.63 0.97
N GLU A 128 -10.69 4.85 0.23
CA GLU A 128 -10.70 5.72 -0.95
C GLU A 128 -10.70 7.23 -0.59
N VAL A 129 -10.27 7.55 0.64
CA VAL A 129 -10.18 8.92 1.17
C VAL A 129 -8.78 9.18 1.72
N ALA A 130 -8.33 10.42 1.64
CA ALA A 130 -7.04 10.86 2.17
C ALA A 130 -7.24 11.77 3.39
N GLY A 131 -6.17 11.92 4.18
CA GLY A 131 -6.16 12.81 5.33
C GLY A 131 -6.17 12.09 6.68
N VAL A 132 -5.62 12.75 7.69
CA VAL A 132 -5.52 12.23 9.05
C VAL A 132 -6.89 12.08 9.72
N GLU A 133 -7.89 12.85 9.30
CA GLU A 133 -9.27 12.80 9.77
C GLU A 133 -9.98 11.47 9.51
N HIS A 134 -9.47 10.71 8.56
CA HIS A 134 -10.01 9.40 8.21
C HIS A 134 -9.23 8.25 8.85
N SER A 135 -8.23 8.57 9.70
CA SER A 135 -7.43 7.58 10.43
C SER A 135 -8.30 6.71 11.32
N ASP A 136 -7.91 5.44 11.41
CA ASP A 136 -8.70 4.41 12.07
C ASP A 136 -7.75 3.43 12.77
N ALA A 137 -7.92 3.26 14.07
CA ALA A 137 -7.08 2.38 14.88
C ALA A 137 -7.21 0.90 14.50
N ASP A 138 -8.35 0.51 13.92
CA ASP A 138 -8.62 -0.85 13.47
C ASP A 138 -8.29 -1.08 11.98
N LEU A 139 -7.70 -0.08 11.28
CA LEU A 139 -7.43 -0.16 9.83
C LEU A 139 -6.64 -1.41 9.44
N TYR A 140 -5.73 -1.86 10.28
CA TYR A 140 -4.79 -2.97 10.02
C TYR A 140 -5.26 -4.30 10.59
N LYS A 141 -6.30 -4.31 11.41
CA LYS A 141 -6.85 -5.51 12.03
C LYS A 141 -7.44 -6.44 10.98
N ASP A 142 -7.07 -7.71 11.05
CA ASP A 142 -7.47 -8.76 10.11
C ASP A 142 -7.10 -8.43 8.65
N ARG A 143 -5.99 -7.69 8.47
CA ARG A 143 -5.44 -7.35 7.14
C ARG A 143 -4.08 -7.99 6.93
N ALA A 144 -3.78 -8.32 5.67
CA ALA A 144 -2.45 -8.79 5.32
C ALA A 144 -1.43 -7.66 5.47
N LEU A 145 -0.28 -7.99 6.02
CA LEU A 145 0.94 -7.21 5.90
C LEU A 145 1.93 -7.99 5.04
N ILE A 146 2.36 -7.42 3.95
CA ILE A 146 3.48 -7.97 3.20
C ILE A 146 4.77 -7.36 3.73
N ILE A 147 5.69 -8.21 4.17
CA ILE A 147 7.04 -7.81 4.57
C ILE A 147 8.03 -8.28 3.49
N THR A 148 8.93 -7.39 3.08
CA THR A 148 9.90 -7.71 2.01
C THR A 148 11.33 -7.46 2.48
N PRO A 149 11.83 -8.25 3.46
CA PRO A 149 13.15 -8.02 4.03
C PRO A 149 14.24 -8.17 2.97
N MET A 150 15.21 -7.27 3.02
CA MET A 150 16.43 -7.35 2.20
C MET A 150 17.46 -8.23 2.90
N ALA A 151 18.47 -8.73 2.16
CA ALA A 151 19.62 -9.43 2.75
C ALA A 151 20.38 -8.55 3.77
N SER A 152 20.31 -7.22 3.60
CA SER A 152 20.89 -6.22 4.49
C SER A 152 20.01 -5.82 5.67
N SER A 153 18.71 -6.18 5.69
CA SER A 153 17.82 -5.91 6.83
C SER A 153 18.30 -6.70 8.05
N GLY A 154 18.47 -6.04 9.18
CA GLY A 154 18.91 -6.69 10.42
C GLY A 154 17.87 -7.71 10.92
N ALA A 155 18.30 -8.90 11.28
CA ALA A 155 17.40 -9.93 11.78
C ALA A 155 16.59 -9.48 13.02
N PRO A 156 17.17 -8.73 13.97
CA PRO A 156 16.39 -8.14 15.08
C PRO A 156 15.32 -7.18 14.60
N GLN A 157 15.61 -6.33 13.61
CA GLN A 157 14.66 -5.37 13.05
C GLN A 157 13.51 -6.07 12.32
N VAL A 158 13.81 -7.11 11.55
CA VAL A 158 12.78 -7.92 10.87
C VAL A 158 11.85 -8.59 11.89
N LEU A 159 12.42 -9.19 12.95
CA LEU A 159 11.63 -9.80 14.01
C LEU A 159 10.74 -8.77 14.72
N LEU A 160 11.31 -7.61 15.05
CA LEU A 160 10.59 -6.51 15.70
C LEU A 160 9.45 -5.97 14.81
N ALA A 161 9.69 -5.78 13.51
CA ALA A 161 8.67 -5.38 12.57
C ALA A 161 7.49 -6.37 12.55
N LYS A 162 7.78 -7.68 12.47
CA LYS A 162 6.77 -8.73 12.52
C LYS A 162 5.95 -8.68 13.82
N GLN A 163 6.61 -8.47 14.96
CA GLN A 163 5.95 -8.36 16.26
C GLN A 163 5.03 -7.14 16.36
N ILE A 164 5.48 -5.99 15.87
CA ILE A 164 4.69 -4.75 15.81
C ILE A 164 3.39 -5.01 15.04
N TRP A 165 3.48 -5.43 13.81
CA TRP A 165 2.31 -5.57 12.94
C TRP A 165 1.36 -6.68 13.40
N LYS A 166 1.87 -7.78 13.98
CA LYS A 166 1.02 -8.78 14.65
C LYS A 166 0.27 -8.18 15.83
N SER A 167 0.89 -7.28 16.62
CA SER A 167 0.23 -6.61 17.74
C SER A 167 -0.87 -5.64 17.32
N LEU A 168 -0.84 -5.18 16.05
CA LEU A 168 -1.89 -4.39 15.41
C LEU A 168 -2.99 -5.24 14.75
N GLY A 169 -2.92 -6.57 14.90
CA GLY A 169 -3.90 -7.51 14.36
C GLY A 169 -3.67 -7.93 12.91
N SER A 170 -2.52 -7.59 12.31
CA SER A 170 -2.21 -8.00 10.93
C SER A 170 -1.67 -9.43 10.87
N TYR A 171 -1.98 -10.15 9.78
CA TYR A 171 -1.30 -11.41 9.45
C TYR A 171 -0.18 -11.16 8.43
N ILE A 172 0.97 -11.83 8.64
CA ILE A 172 2.21 -11.52 7.92
C ILE A 172 2.44 -12.50 6.78
N THR A 173 2.71 -11.97 5.59
CA THR A 173 3.21 -12.71 4.45
C THR A 173 4.57 -12.14 4.04
N GLU A 174 5.57 -13.00 3.84
CA GLU A 174 6.90 -12.60 3.42
C GLU A 174 7.11 -12.87 1.93
N LEU A 175 7.54 -11.85 1.20
CA LEU A 175 7.87 -11.92 -0.23
C LEU A 175 9.20 -11.21 -0.49
N THR A 176 9.82 -11.47 -1.63
CA THR A 176 10.86 -10.58 -2.15
C THR A 176 10.23 -9.29 -2.71
N PRO A 177 10.95 -8.16 -2.78
CA PRO A 177 10.43 -6.92 -3.38
C PRO A 177 9.90 -7.13 -4.80
N ALA A 178 10.63 -7.88 -5.65
CA ALA A 178 10.21 -8.18 -7.02
C ALA A 178 8.95 -9.06 -7.07
N ALA A 179 8.85 -10.09 -6.22
CA ALA A 179 7.65 -10.93 -6.14
C ALA A 179 6.43 -10.13 -5.64
N HIS A 180 6.64 -9.21 -4.69
CA HIS A 180 5.61 -8.27 -4.25
C HIS A 180 5.07 -7.44 -5.43
N ASP A 181 5.96 -6.76 -6.15
CA ASP A 181 5.57 -5.84 -7.22
C ASP A 181 4.89 -6.58 -8.38
N ALA A 182 5.35 -7.77 -8.73
CA ALA A 182 4.70 -8.63 -9.72
C ALA A 182 3.29 -9.07 -9.27
N ALA A 183 3.14 -9.51 -8.02
CA ALA A 183 1.86 -9.93 -7.47
C ALA A 183 0.85 -8.78 -7.43
N PHE A 184 1.27 -7.61 -6.88
CA PHE A 184 0.37 -6.46 -6.75
C PHE A 184 0.07 -5.78 -8.07
N ALA A 185 0.95 -5.89 -9.07
CA ALA A 185 0.61 -5.50 -10.45
C ALA A 185 -0.60 -6.28 -10.98
N ALA A 186 -0.68 -7.58 -10.69
CA ALA A 186 -1.77 -8.44 -11.15
C ALA A 186 -3.08 -8.21 -10.36
N VAL A 187 -3.00 -8.22 -9.00
CA VAL A 187 -4.21 -8.30 -8.17
C VAL A 187 -4.69 -6.95 -7.64
N SER A 188 -3.93 -5.87 -7.87
CA SER A 188 -4.26 -4.51 -7.41
C SER A 188 -4.12 -3.48 -8.53
N HIS A 189 -2.93 -3.33 -9.12
CA HIS A 189 -2.66 -2.22 -10.03
C HIS A 189 -3.43 -2.37 -11.35
N LEU A 190 -3.43 -3.56 -11.96
CA LEU A 190 -4.22 -3.83 -13.15
C LEU A 190 -5.73 -3.60 -12.92
N PRO A 191 -6.37 -4.14 -11.87
CA PRO A 191 -7.77 -3.85 -11.56
C PRO A 191 -8.10 -2.35 -11.51
N HIS A 192 -7.23 -1.51 -10.92
CA HIS A 192 -7.44 -0.07 -10.91
C HIS A 192 -7.32 0.55 -12.31
N VAL A 193 -6.31 0.14 -13.09
CA VAL A 193 -6.18 0.61 -14.49
C VAL A 193 -7.43 0.27 -15.30
N LEU A 194 -7.97 -0.94 -15.13
CA LEU A 194 -9.18 -1.39 -15.83
C LEU A 194 -10.40 -0.60 -15.37
N SER A 195 -10.52 -0.33 -14.07
CA SER A 195 -11.61 0.49 -13.54
C SER A 195 -11.57 1.92 -14.08
N TYR A 196 -10.39 2.55 -14.14
CA TYR A 196 -10.23 3.86 -14.79
C TYR A 196 -10.55 3.80 -16.29
N ALA A 197 -10.07 2.77 -16.98
CA ALA A 197 -10.23 2.63 -18.42
C ALA A 197 -11.71 2.45 -18.81
N ILE A 198 -12.47 1.65 -18.06
CA ILE A 198 -13.89 1.41 -18.34
C ILE A 198 -14.72 2.68 -18.13
N ILE A 199 -14.53 3.39 -17.01
CA ILE A 199 -15.21 4.67 -16.74
C ILE A 199 -14.90 5.68 -17.83
N ARG A 200 -13.61 5.87 -18.15
CA ARG A 200 -13.16 6.78 -19.20
C ARG A 200 -13.71 6.41 -20.58
N GLY A 201 -13.67 5.11 -20.93
CA GLY A 201 -14.13 4.61 -22.22
C GLY A 201 -15.63 4.77 -22.40
N ILE A 202 -16.44 4.59 -21.37
CA ILE A 202 -17.89 4.85 -21.43
C ILE A 202 -18.15 6.36 -21.52
N PHE A 203 -17.49 7.16 -20.66
CA PHE A 203 -17.70 8.60 -20.62
C PHE A 203 -17.37 9.32 -21.96
N GLN A 204 -16.42 8.79 -22.73
CA GLN A 204 -16.04 9.33 -24.04
C GLN A 204 -17.04 9.02 -25.16
N GLN A 205 -18.05 8.18 -24.95
CA GLN A 205 -19.10 7.92 -25.93
C GLN A 205 -20.06 9.10 -26.00
N HIS A 206 -20.78 9.24 -27.13
CA HIS A 206 -21.68 10.36 -27.39
C HIS A 206 -22.71 10.59 -26.26
N ASN A 207 -23.23 9.51 -25.65
CA ASN A 207 -24.19 9.51 -24.54
C ASN A 207 -23.59 8.97 -23.24
N GLY A 208 -22.28 9.10 -23.04
CA GLY A 208 -21.54 8.50 -21.92
C GLY A 208 -22.11 8.81 -20.52
N PRO A 209 -22.46 10.08 -20.17
CA PRO A 209 -23.07 10.38 -18.90
C PRO A 209 -24.39 9.63 -18.65
N ASP A 210 -25.24 9.51 -19.67
CA ASP A 210 -26.52 8.79 -19.56
C ASP A 210 -26.29 7.28 -19.37
N LEU A 211 -25.30 6.71 -20.06
CA LEU A 211 -24.92 5.30 -19.89
C LEU A 211 -24.42 5.01 -18.47
N ILE A 212 -23.59 5.89 -17.90
CA ILE A 212 -23.09 5.73 -16.53
C ILE A 212 -24.25 5.81 -15.52
N ALA A 213 -25.24 6.68 -15.76
CA ALA A 213 -26.42 6.82 -14.90
C ALA A 213 -27.29 5.54 -14.84
N LEU A 214 -27.19 4.67 -15.85
CA LEU A 214 -27.87 3.37 -15.89
C LEU A 214 -27.09 2.25 -15.20
N GLY A 215 -25.93 2.55 -14.58
CA GLY A 215 -25.07 1.57 -13.95
C GLY A 215 -25.75 0.74 -12.86
N ASP A 216 -25.64 -0.58 -12.97
CA ASP A 216 -26.17 -1.55 -12.03
C ASP A 216 -25.25 -1.76 -10.80
N PRO A 217 -25.63 -2.59 -9.80
CA PRO A 217 -24.76 -2.92 -8.66
C PRO A 217 -23.41 -3.52 -9.06
N GLY A 218 -23.36 -4.34 -10.12
CA GLY A 218 -22.09 -4.92 -10.62
C GLY A 218 -21.16 -3.85 -11.15
N PHE A 219 -21.68 -2.91 -11.94
CA PHE A 219 -20.92 -1.76 -12.44
C PHE A 219 -20.40 -0.88 -11.28
N ARG A 220 -21.26 -0.59 -10.29
CA ARG A 220 -20.88 0.18 -9.10
C ARG A 220 -19.72 -0.50 -8.35
N ASP A 221 -19.82 -1.80 -8.10
CA ASP A 221 -18.81 -2.53 -7.32
C ASP A 221 -17.48 -2.63 -8.08
N PHE A 222 -17.53 -2.87 -9.39
CA PHE A 222 -16.33 -2.90 -10.23
C PHE A 222 -15.67 -1.52 -10.38
N SER A 223 -16.48 -0.46 -10.53
CA SER A 223 -15.98 0.91 -10.76
C SER A 223 -15.62 1.66 -9.48
N ARG A 224 -15.96 1.14 -8.30
CA ARG A 224 -15.74 1.80 -7.00
C ARG A 224 -14.31 2.27 -6.81
N ILE A 225 -13.35 1.45 -7.18
CA ILE A 225 -11.93 1.76 -7.03
C ILE A 225 -11.43 2.85 -8.00
N ALA A 226 -12.19 3.22 -9.03
CA ALA A 226 -11.86 4.35 -9.90
C ALA A 226 -11.99 5.72 -9.20
N ALA A 227 -12.59 5.79 -8.02
CA ALA A 227 -12.66 7.00 -7.20
C ALA A 227 -11.40 7.26 -6.35
N SER A 228 -10.35 6.47 -6.50
CA SER A 228 -9.10 6.59 -5.76
C SER A 228 -8.30 7.84 -6.13
N ASP A 229 -7.44 8.30 -5.21
CA ASP A 229 -6.62 9.50 -5.39
C ASP A 229 -5.72 9.41 -6.64
N PRO A 230 -5.82 10.35 -7.58
CA PRO A 230 -5.11 10.27 -8.85
C PRO A 230 -3.59 10.46 -8.71
N VAL A 231 -3.12 11.18 -7.70
CA VAL A 231 -1.68 11.40 -7.48
C VAL A 231 -1.04 10.13 -6.94
N ILE A 232 -1.67 9.50 -5.97
CA ILE A 232 -1.19 8.22 -5.40
C ILE A 232 -1.13 7.14 -6.50
N TRP A 233 -2.17 7.02 -7.31
CA TRP A 233 -2.22 5.99 -8.35
C TRP A 233 -1.30 6.27 -9.53
N ARG A 234 -1.13 7.54 -9.92
CA ARG A 234 -0.08 7.91 -10.87
C ARG A 234 1.28 7.39 -10.40
N ASP A 235 1.62 7.65 -9.14
CA ASP A 235 2.91 7.27 -8.58
C ASP A 235 3.08 5.74 -8.52
N ILE A 236 2.06 5.01 -8.08
CA ILE A 236 2.06 3.53 -8.07
C ILE A 236 2.28 2.96 -9.49
N LEU A 237 1.52 3.45 -10.47
CA LEU A 237 1.58 2.94 -11.84
C LEU A 237 2.92 3.27 -12.53
N THR A 238 3.55 4.39 -12.16
CA THR A 238 4.84 4.79 -12.73
C THR A 238 6.01 4.07 -12.06
N THR A 239 5.97 3.84 -10.75
CA THR A 239 7.04 3.13 -10.03
C THR A 239 7.02 1.62 -10.28
N ASN A 240 5.85 1.01 -10.49
CA ASN A 240 5.73 -0.42 -10.86
C ASN A 240 5.44 -0.62 -12.36
N ARG A 241 5.96 0.27 -13.20
CA ARG A 241 5.62 0.40 -14.61
C ARG A 241 5.76 -0.90 -15.40
N GLU A 242 6.88 -1.58 -15.28
CA GLU A 242 7.17 -2.77 -16.09
C GLU A 242 6.21 -3.91 -15.80
N GLN A 243 5.97 -4.17 -14.50
CA GLN A 243 5.04 -5.21 -14.08
C GLN A 243 3.60 -4.89 -14.47
N VAL A 244 3.20 -3.61 -14.37
CA VAL A 244 1.86 -3.16 -14.79
C VAL A 244 1.70 -3.33 -16.31
N LEU A 245 2.68 -2.95 -17.12
CA LEU A 245 2.63 -3.14 -18.58
C LEU A 245 2.58 -4.62 -18.98
N PHE A 246 3.31 -5.48 -18.26
CA PHE A 246 3.25 -6.93 -18.43
C PHE A 246 1.83 -7.45 -18.19
N GLN A 247 1.21 -7.06 -17.08
CA GLN A 247 -0.17 -7.47 -16.76
C GLN A 247 -1.21 -6.92 -17.76
N ILE A 248 -1.04 -5.70 -18.22
CA ILE A 248 -1.90 -5.12 -19.28
C ILE A 248 -1.82 -5.94 -20.57
N SER A 249 -0.62 -6.43 -20.94
CA SER A 249 -0.46 -7.27 -22.14
C SER A 249 -1.25 -8.57 -22.01
N HIS A 250 -1.07 -9.30 -20.90
CA HIS A 250 -1.82 -10.55 -20.64
C HIS A 250 -3.33 -10.33 -20.58
N PHE A 251 -3.77 -9.22 -19.98
CA PHE A 251 -5.20 -8.89 -19.96
C PHE A 251 -5.75 -8.66 -21.38
N LYS A 252 -4.99 -7.95 -22.24
CA LYS A 252 -5.40 -7.72 -23.63
C LYS A 252 -5.50 -9.03 -24.42
N GLU A 253 -4.59 -9.99 -24.19
CA GLU A 253 -4.64 -11.32 -24.79
C GLU A 253 -5.93 -12.06 -24.39
N ALA A 254 -6.21 -12.11 -23.08
CA ALA A 254 -7.45 -12.73 -22.60
C ALA A 254 -8.71 -12.03 -23.12
N LEU A 255 -8.73 -10.69 -23.16
CA LEU A 255 -9.86 -9.95 -23.73
C LEU A 255 -10.07 -10.23 -25.23
N ASN A 256 -8.97 -10.38 -25.99
CA ASN A 256 -9.03 -10.72 -27.40
C ASN A 256 -9.63 -12.13 -27.64
N GLU A 257 -9.42 -13.08 -26.74
CA GLU A 257 -10.05 -14.41 -26.82
C GLU A 257 -11.57 -14.29 -26.70
N PHE A 258 -12.07 -13.53 -25.73
CA PHE A 258 -13.51 -13.24 -25.63
C PHE A 258 -14.04 -12.51 -26.87
N GLU A 259 -13.34 -11.50 -27.36
CA GLU A 259 -13.73 -10.76 -28.56
C GLU A 259 -13.85 -11.69 -29.78
N LYS A 260 -12.89 -12.60 -30.00
CA LYS A 260 -12.91 -13.57 -31.11
C LYS A 260 -14.12 -14.48 -31.00
N ALA A 261 -14.40 -15.07 -29.84
CA ALA A 261 -15.52 -15.96 -29.64
C ALA A 261 -16.88 -15.25 -29.82
N ILE A 262 -16.99 -13.99 -29.38
CA ILE A 262 -18.18 -13.15 -29.60
C ILE A 262 -18.37 -12.87 -31.10
N ARG A 263 -17.32 -12.47 -31.82
CA ARG A 263 -17.38 -12.21 -33.26
C ARG A 263 -17.70 -13.44 -34.09
N ALA A 264 -17.20 -14.60 -33.70
CA ALA A 264 -17.48 -15.88 -34.36
C ALA A 264 -18.83 -16.46 -33.96
N ASN A 265 -19.54 -15.87 -33.00
CA ASN A 265 -20.78 -16.37 -32.43
C ASN A 265 -20.65 -17.81 -31.91
N GLU A 266 -19.62 -18.09 -31.12
CA GLU A 266 -19.29 -19.39 -30.53
C GLU A 266 -19.77 -19.49 -29.07
N PRO A 267 -21.04 -19.81 -28.82
CA PRO A 267 -21.60 -19.78 -27.48
C PRO A 267 -20.95 -20.81 -26.52
N GLN A 268 -20.54 -21.97 -27.02
CA GLN A 268 -19.90 -22.98 -26.20
C GLN A 268 -18.51 -22.54 -25.74
N ALA A 269 -17.69 -21.93 -26.62
CA ALA A 269 -16.39 -21.39 -26.25
C ALA A 269 -16.52 -20.28 -25.20
N LEU A 270 -17.53 -19.40 -25.33
CA LEU A 270 -17.83 -18.37 -24.33
C LEU A 270 -18.23 -18.98 -22.99
N GLU A 271 -19.11 -19.97 -22.99
CA GLU A 271 -19.54 -20.66 -21.76
C GLU A 271 -18.34 -21.30 -21.03
N ASP A 272 -17.45 -21.96 -21.77
CA ASP A 272 -16.30 -22.64 -21.20
C ASP A 272 -15.31 -21.62 -20.57
N MET A 273 -15.02 -20.51 -21.23
CA MET A 273 -14.18 -19.43 -20.68
C MET A 273 -14.80 -18.79 -19.41
N ILE A 274 -16.11 -18.51 -19.44
CA ILE A 274 -16.84 -17.95 -18.29
C ILE A 274 -16.85 -18.96 -17.14
N ARG A 275 -17.10 -20.23 -17.40
CA ARG A 275 -17.11 -21.29 -16.40
C ARG A 275 -15.75 -21.40 -15.70
N GLN A 276 -14.65 -21.41 -16.46
CA GLN A 276 -13.30 -21.45 -15.90
C GLN A 276 -13.05 -20.29 -14.95
N ALA A 277 -13.38 -19.07 -15.35
CA ALA A 277 -13.22 -17.88 -14.50
C ALA A 277 -14.11 -17.94 -13.26
N SER A 278 -15.36 -18.40 -13.41
CA SER A 278 -16.33 -18.53 -12.33
C SER A 278 -15.88 -19.54 -11.28
N ASP A 279 -15.40 -20.71 -11.70
CA ASP A 279 -14.91 -21.77 -10.79
C ASP A 279 -13.70 -21.29 -9.98
N LEU A 280 -12.74 -20.61 -10.63
CA LEU A 280 -11.60 -20.01 -9.95
C LEU A 280 -12.04 -18.96 -8.92
N ARG A 281 -13.00 -18.08 -9.29
CA ARG A 281 -13.53 -17.04 -8.38
C ARG A 281 -14.31 -17.62 -7.22
N PHE A 282 -15.11 -18.65 -7.46
CA PHE A 282 -15.91 -19.33 -6.42
C PHE A 282 -15.03 -19.94 -5.34
N ASN A 283 -13.90 -20.53 -5.71
CA ASN A 283 -12.96 -21.16 -4.80
C ASN A 283 -11.98 -20.20 -4.13
N TRP A 284 -11.89 -18.94 -4.63
CA TRP A 284 -11.00 -17.94 -4.06
C TRP A 284 -11.49 -17.44 -2.69
N ARG A 285 -10.56 -17.32 -1.74
CA ARG A 285 -10.79 -16.70 -0.42
C ARG A 285 -9.72 -15.65 -0.18
N MET A 286 -10.13 -14.47 0.31
CA MET A 286 -9.21 -13.39 0.65
C MET A 286 -8.33 -13.84 1.83
N GLY A 287 -7.00 -13.70 1.70
CA GLY A 287 -6.05 -13.98 2.77
C GLY A 287 -5.89 -15.47 3.11
N ALA A 288 -6.39 -16.39 2.28
CA ALA A 288 -6.13 -17.81 2.43
C ALA A 288 -4.64 -18.09 2.19
N ASN A 289 -3.86 -18.17 3.26
CA ASN A 289 -2.49 -18.70 3.20
C ASN A 289 -2.55 -20.19 2.87
N LYS A 290 -1.74 -20.65 1.92
CA LYS A 290 -1.55 -22.07 1.61
C LYS A 290 -0.93 -22.89 2.77
N ASN A 291 -0.67 -22.28 3.92
CA ASN A 291 -0.02 -22.89 5.09
C ASN A 291 -0.96 -23.15 6.27
N SER A 292 -2.26 -23.31 6.05
CA SER A 292 -3.20 -23.75 7.09
C SER A 292 -3.53 -25.25 7.00
N GLU A 293 -2.63 -26.05 6.40
CA GLU A 293 -2.62 -27.50 6.54
C GLU A 293 -1.29 -27.91 7.20
N GLU A 294 -1.25 -27.85 8.55
CA GLU A 294 -0.49 -28.70 9.46
C GLU A 294 -1.08 -28.57 10.87
#